data_139b762a43432a8e7bbc20bfd33f1f47
#
_entry.id   139b762a43432a8e7bbc20bfd33f1f47
#
_cell.length_a   1.000
_cell.length_b   1.000
_cell.length_c   1.000
_cell.angle_alpha   90.00
_cell.angle_beta   90.00
_cell.angle_gamma   90.00
#
_symmetry.space_group_name_H-M   'P 1'
#
loop_
_entity.id
_entity.type
_entity.pdbx_description
1 polymer ?
#
loop_
_entity_poly.entity_id
_entity_poly.type
_entity_poly.pdbx_seq_one_letter_code
_entity_poly.pdbx_strand_id
1 'polypeptide(L)'
;LGMENTNFENTNGLDDTTVNHVTSARDIALMSCELLKHDLIYNYTTIWMDTIRGGAFGLTNTNRLIRFYKGATGLKTGSTSKAKFCISASAERDGLGLVAVIMGSPTRDVRNAAAASLLDFGFANYAFLQKESEVQADIPVKGGVKNALSTVSEGFSQVIDKGADKKLTAETVLPESVAAPVKKGDKIGEIIYKIDGTELGRADIVADEDIEKISFFTLLPRMFKTMIGAKRG
;
A
#
# COMPACT_ATOMS: atom_id res chain seq x y z
N LEU A 1 -16.14 -5.10 -3.34
CA LEU A 1 -15.35 -4.08 -4.00
C LEU A 1 -16.14 -2.79 -4.32
N GLY A 2 -17.46 -2.75 -4.12
CA GLY A 2 -18.28 -1.61 -4.45
C GLY A 2 -18.44 -1.38 -5.98
N MET A 3 -18.43 -2.44 -6.76
CA MET A 3 -18.63 -2.43 -8.23
C MET A 3 -20.11 -2.41 -8.57
N GLU A 4 -20.74 -1.23 -8.51
CA GLU A 4 -22.19 -1.07 -8.63
C GLU A 4 -22.73 -1.11 -10.07
N ASN A 5 -21.83 -0.91 -11.06
CA ASN A 5 -22.20 -0.85 -12.48
C ASN A 5 -21.69 -2.06 -13.26
N THR A 6 -21.54 -3.20 -12.60
CA THR A 6 -20.99 -4.41 -13.22
C THR A 6 -21.92 -5.59 -13.05
N ASN A 7 -22.21 -6.25 -14.17
CA ASN A 7 -22.89 -7.53 -14.22
C ASN A 7 -22.18 -8.44 -15.24
N PHE A 8 -21.51 -9.49 -14.75
CA PHE A 8 -20.84 -10.47 -15.61
C PHE A 8 -21.70 -11.71 -15.76
N GLU A 9 -21.99 -12.08 -17.01
CA GLU A 9 -22.77 -13.27 -17.37
C GLU A 9 -21.88 -14.46 -17.76
N ASN A 10 -20.60 -14.20 -18.07
CA ASN A 10 -19.62 -15.24 -18.38
C ASN A 10 -18.21 -14.83 -17.93
N THR A 11 -17.27 -15.77 -18.01
CA THR A 11 -15.87 -15.60 -17.61
C THR A 11 -14.91 -15.32 -18.77
N ASN A 12 -15.36 -15.48 -20.02
CA ASN A 12 -14.51 -15.33 -21.22
C ASN A 12 -14.57 -13.92 -21.82
N GLY A 13 -15.57 -13.10 -21.45
CA GLY A 13 -15.74 -11.73 -21.92
C GLY A 13 -16.29 -11.62 -23.35
N LEU A 14 -16.84 -12.70 -23.92
CA LEU A 14 -17.48 -12.68 -25.23
C LEU A 14 -18.94 -12.25 -25.08
N ASP A 15 -19.44 -11.49 -26.04
CA ASP A 15 -20.79 -10.89 -26.05
C ASP A 15 -21.82 -11.63 -26.92
N ASP A 16 -21.44 -12.76 -27.54
CA ASP A 16 -22.27 -13.51 -28.45
C ASP A 16 -23.51 -14.15 -27.81
N THR A 17 -23.40 -14.51 -26.50
CA THR A 17 -24.43 -15.22 -25.74
C THR A 17 -24.96 -14.42 -24.54
N THR A 18 -24.60 -13.14 -24.43
CA THR A 18 -24.95 -12.31 -23.28
C THR A 18 -25.95 -11.22 -23.64
N VAL A 19 -26.81 -10.90 -22.67
CA VAL A 19 -27.84 -9.85 -22.81
C VAL A 19 -27.44 -8.61 -22.00
N ASN A 20 -26.95 -8.81 -20.78
CA ASN A 20 -26.65 -7.74 -19.84
C ASN A 20 -25.23 -7.88 -19.24
N HIS A 21 -24.26 -8.17 -20.11
CA HIS A 21 -22.84 -8.27 -19.74
C HIS A 21 -22.20 -6.89 -19.79
N VAL A 22 -22.26 -6.15 -18.70
CA VAL A 22 -21.86 -4.74 -18.63
C VAL A 22 -20.89 -4.48 -17.48
N THR A 23 -20.11 -3.41 -17.64
CA THR A 23 -19.21 -2.89 -16.63
C THR A 23 -18.92 -1.42 -16.87
N SER A 24 -18.26 -0.76 -15.91
CA SER A 24 -17.74 0.60 -16.02
C SER A 24 -16.22 0.66 -15.93
N ALA A 25 -15.60 1.71 -16.44
CA ALA A 25 -14.16 1.92 -16.31
C ALA A 25 -13.75 2.02 -14.83
N ARG A 26 -14.59 2.64 -13.98
CA ARG A 26 -14.39 2.71 -12.52
C ARG A 26 -14.37 1.33 -11.89
N ASP A 27 -15.33 0.49 -12.21
CA ASP A 27 -15.43 -0.85 -11.61
C ASP A 27 -14.27 -1.75 -12.04
N ILE A 28 -13.87 -1.68 -13.31
CA ILE A 28 -12.67 -2.38 -13.79
C ILE A 28 -11.41 -1.85 -13.08
N ALA A 29 -11.30 -0.56 -12.81
CA ALA A 29 -10.17 -0.02 -12.05
C ALA A 29 -10.16 -0.53 -10.61
N LEU A 30 -11.31 -0.57 -9.91
CA LEU A 30 -11.43 -1.14 -8.56
C LEU A 30 -10.99 -2.61 -8.51
N MET A 31 -11.49 -3.43 -9.44
CA MET A 31 -11.12 -4.83 -9.55
C MET A 31 -9.62 -5.00 -9.86
N SER A 32 -9.08 -4.16 -10.72
CA SER A 32 -7.66 -4.17 -11.11
C SER A 32 -6.76 -3.79 -9.93
N CYS A 33 -7.11 -2.77 -9.16
CA CYS A 33 -6.37 -2.38 -7.96
C CYS A 33 -6.38 -3.50 -6.91
N GLU A 34 -7.50 -4.20 -6.74
CA GLU A 34 -7.56 -5.34 -5.83
C GLU A 34 -6.70 -6.50 -6.32
N LEU A 35 -6.73 -6.82 -7.62
CA LEU A 35 -5.91 -7.88 -8.20
C LEU A 35 -4.41 -7.62 -8.04
N LEU A 36 -3.99 -6.36 -8.15
CA LEU A 36 -2.59 -5.95 -8.04
C LEU A 36 -2.02 -6.04 -6.61
N LYS A 37 -2.84 -6.28 -5.59
CA LYS A 37 -2.37 -6.60 -4.24
C LYS A 37 -1.81 -8.02 -4.11
N HIS A 38 -2.00 -8.85 -5.12
CA HIS A 38 -1.53 -10.23 -5.16
C HIS A 38 -0.28 -10.34 -6.04
N ASP A 39 0.88 -10.48 -5.45
CA ASP A 39 2.18 -10.53 -6.14
C ASP A 39 2.25 -11.58 -7.27
N LEU A 40 1.50 -12.67 -7.10
CA LEU A 40 1.44 -13.74 -8.10
C LEU A 40 1.04 -13.26 -9.49
N ILE A 41 0.20 -12.21 -9.60
CA ILE A 41 -0.29 -11.73 -10.90
C ILE A 41 0.82 -11.19 -11.78
N TYR A 42 1.83 -10.57 -11.19
CA TYR A 42 2.96 -9.99 -11.91
C TYR A 42 3.78 -11.03 -12.65
N ASN A 43 3.83 -12.27 -12.16
CA ASN A 43 4.54 -13.37 -12.81
C ASN A 43 3.95 -13.73 -14.20
N TYR A 44 2.72 -13.33 -14.47
CA TYR A 44 2.02 -13.60 -15.73
C TYR A 44 1.82 -12.37 -16.58
N THR A 45 1.41 -11.26 -15.98
CA THR A 45 1.02 -10.06 -16.73
C THR A 45 2.20 -9.30 -17.32
N THR A 46 3.39 -9.46 -16.77
CA THR A 46 4.63 -8.84 -17.27
C THR A 46 5.31 -9.61 -18.38
N ILE A 47 4.89 -10.83 -18.68
CA ILE A 47 5.47 -11.63 -19.76
C ILE A 47 5.14 -10.97 -21.11
N TRP A 48 6.20 -10.60 -21.86
CA TRP A 48 6.02 -10.07 -23.22
C TRP A 48 5.87 -11.16 -24.28
N MET A 49 6.73 -12.18 -24.22
CA MET A 49 6.72 -13.30 -25.16
C MET A 49 6.99 -14.60 -24.40
N ASP A 50 6.35 -15.67 -24.83
CA ASP A 50 6.54 -17.02 -24.31
C ASP A 50 6.25 -18.06 -25.39
N THR A 51 6.56 -19.33 -25.13
CA THR A 51 6.30 -20.44 -26.04
C THR A 51 5.54 -21.56 -25.32
N ILE A 52 4.68 -22.24 -26.06
CA ILE A 52 3.94 -23.41 -25.59
C ILE A 52 4.20 -24.61 -26.49
N ARG A 53 3.73 -25.79 -26.10
CA ARG A 53 3.86 -27.05 -26.85
C ARG A 53 5.32 -27.39 -27.18
N GLY A 54 6.21 -27.31 -26.18
CA GLY A 54 7.63 -27.61 -26.36
C GLY A 54 8.37 -26.65 -27.31
N GLY A 55 7.92 -25.39 -27.38
CA GLY A 55 8.54 -24.37 -28.23
C GLY A 55 7.94 -24.27 -29.64
N ALA A 56 6.99 -25.14 -29.98
CA ALA A 56 6.38 -25.14 -31.32
C ALA A 56 5.44 -23.96 -31.60
N PHE A 57 4.98 -23.27 -30.58
CA PHE A 57 4.02 -22.15 -30.75
C PHE A 57 4.43 -20.96 -29.88
N GLY A 58 4.78 -19.85 -30.54
CA GLY A 58 5.12 -18.57 -29.89
C GLY A 58 3.88 -17.75 -29.55
N LEU A 59 3.86 -17.21 -28.35
CA LEU A 59 2.84 -16.28 -27.88
C LEU A 59 3.48 -14.90 -27.67
N THR A 60 2.70 -13.84 -28.00
CA THR A 60 3.10 -12.45 -27.74
C THR A 60 1.97 -11.75 -26.99
N ASN A 61 2.30 -11.00 -25.96
CA ASN A 61 1.33 -10.27 -25.16
C ASN A 61 0.59 -9.24 -26.04
N THR A 62 -0.72 -9.25 -25.97
CA THR A 62 -1.57 -8.28 -26.69
C THR A 62 -1.55 -6.89 -26.08
N ASN A 63 -1.08 -6.78 -24.81
CA ASN A 63 -0.80 -5.51 -24.15
C ASN A 63 0.59 -5.01 -24.54
N ARG A 64 0.67 -4.18 -25.59
CA ARG A 64 1.95 -3.63 -26.07
C ARG A 64 2.65 -2.72 -25.07
N LEU A 65 1.96 -2.19 -24.04
CA LEU A 65 2.57 -1.37 -23.00
C LEU A 65 3.63 -2.14 -22.21
N ILE A 66 3.47 -3.44 -22.04
CA ILE A 66 4.47 -4.31 -21.37
C ILE A 66 5.85 -4.18 -22.03
N ARG A 67 5.91 -4.01 -23.34
CA ARG A 67 7.20 -3.85 -24.05
C ARG A 67 7.65 -2.42 -24.17
N PHE A 68 6.71 -1.48 -24.36
CA PHE A 68 7.03 -0.14 -24.87
C PHE A 68 6.75 0.98 -23.86
N TYR A 69 6.17 0.68 -22.69
CA TYR A 69 5.90 1.67 -21.65
C TYR A 69 6.71 1.35 -20.39
N LYS A 70 7.54 2.31 -19.96
CA LYS A 70 8.41 2.13 -18.79
C LYS A 70 7.58 1.87 -17.52
N GLY A 71 7.90 0.77 -16.82
CA GLY A 71 7.25 0.40 -15.58
C GLY A 71 5.88 -0.31 -15.75
N ALA A 72 5.47 -0.66 -16.99
CA ALA A 72 4.23 -1.40 -17.20
C ALA A 72 4.25 -2.77 -16.50
N THR A 73 3.21 -3.08 -15.73
CA THR A 73 3.07 -4.31 -14.95
C THR A 73 1.89 -5.18 -15.39
N GLY A 74 0.99 -4.65 -16.21
CA GLY A 74 -0.19 -5.42 -16.64
C GLY A 74 -1.22 -4.58 -17.38
N LEU A 75 -2.47 -4.97 -17.38
CA LEU A 75 -3.09 -6.19 -16.85
C LEU A 75 -3.76 -6.98 -17.98
N LYS A 76 -4.88 -6.45 -18.53
CA LYS A 76 -5.73 -7.19 -19.45
C LYS A 76 -6.23 -6.34 -20.61
N THR A 77 -6.15 -6.89 -21.81
CA THR A 77 -6.79 -6.33 -22.99
C THR A 77 -8.03 -7.14 -23.39
N GLY A 78 -8.96 -6.51 -24.04
CA GLY A 78 -10.12 -7.17 -24.63
C GLY A 78 -10.64 -6.41 -25.85
N SER A 79 -11.32 -7.11 -26.75
CA SER A 79 -12.03 -6.46 -27.84
C SER A 79 -13.16 -7.35 -28.33
N THR A 80 -14.34 -6.76 -28.55
CA THR A 80 -15.48 -7.35 -29.20
C THR A 80 -16.05 -6.35 -30.24
N SER A 81 -17.01 -6.77 -31.02
CA SER A 81 -17.68 -5.86 -31.95
C SER A 81 -18.44 -4.74 -31.25
N LYS A 82 -19.01 -5.02 -30.07
CA LYS A 82 -19.77 -4.05 -29.27
C LYS A 82 -18.84 -3.20 -28.39
N ALA A 83 -17.95 -3.84 -27.59
CA ALA A 83 -17.09 -3.16 -26.65
C ALA A 83 -15.92 -2.42 -27.30
N LYS A 84 -15.65 -2.64 -28.59
CA LYS A 84 -14.46 -2.09 -29.28
C LYS A 84 -13.16 -2.53 -28.61
N PHE A 85 -12.13 -1.69 -28.57
CA PHE A 85 -10.84 -2.03 -27.94
C PHE A 85 -10.76 -1.49 -26.53
N CYS A 86 -10.59 -2.40 -25.57
CA CYS A 86 -10.52 -2.08 -24.16
C CYS A 86 -9.19 -2.53 -23.55
N ILE A 87 -8.76 -1.87 -22.49
CA ILE A 87 -7.61 -2.25 -21.67
C ILE A 87 -7.82 -1.78 -20.23
N SER A 88 -7.46 -2.64 -19.29
CA SER A 88 -6.97 -2.23 -17.97
C SER A 88 -5.45 -2.32 -18.02
N ALA A 89 -4.78 -1.18 -17.93
CA ALA A 89 -3.33 -1.08 -17.93
C ALA A 89 -2.85 -0.72 -16.53
N SER A 90 -1.73 -1.31 -16.10
CA SER A 90 -1.07 -0.95 -14.85
C SER A 90 0.40 -0.67 -15.08
N ALA A 91 0.95 0.24 -14.28
CA ALA A 91 2.37 0.54 -14.26
C ALA A 91 2.78 0.99 -12.87
N GLU A 92 4.06 0.79 -12.55
CA GLU A 92 4.65 1.21 -11.28
C GLU A 92 5.96 1.94 -11.53
N ARG A 93 6.16 3.06 -10.81
CA ARG A 93 7.40 3.84 -10.78
C ARG A 93 7.59 4.43 -9.39
N ASP A 94 8.78 4.29 -8.85
CA ASP A 94 9.16 4.88 -7.56
C ASP A 94 8.16 4.56 -6.42
N GLY A 95 7.65 3.30 -6.38
CA GLY A 95 6.65 2.83 -5.43
C GLY A 95 5.20 3.26 -5.71
N LEU A 96 4.97 4.17 -6.67
CA LEU A 96 3.63 4.55 -7.08
C LEU A 96 3.09 3.58 -8.12
N GLY A 97 2.10 2.75 -7.75
CA GLY A 97 1.32 1.92 -8.68
C GLY A 97 0.10 2.67 -9.22
N LEU A 98 -0.10 2.64 -10.53
CA LEU A 98 -1.23 3.27 -11.21
C LEU A 98 -1.99 2.28 -12.08
N VAL A 99 -3.30 2.46 -12.17
CA VAL A 99 -4.18 1.75 -13.10
C VAL A 99 -4.87 2.75 -14.02
N ALA A 100 -4.83 2.47 -15.33
CA ALA A 100 -5.55 3.23 -16.35
C ALA A 100 -6.49 2.31 -17.12
N VAL A 101 -7.78 2.63 -17.15
CA VAL A 101 -8.79 1.84 -17.83
C VAL A 101 -9.34 2.61 -19.03
N ILE A 102 -9.20 2.04 -20.21
CA ILE A 102 -9.75 2.56 -21.47
C ILE A 102 -10.80 1.59 -21.98
N MET A 103 -11.96 2.10 -22.31
CA MET A 103 -13.07 1.33 -22.88
C MET A 103 -13.55 1.97 -24.18
N GLY A 104 -14.04 1.14 -25.10
CA GLY A 104 -14.69 1.60 -26.32
C GLY A 104 -13.79 2.31 -27.34
N SER A 105 -12.47 2.11 -27.29
CA SER A 105 -11.54 2.76 -28.22
C SER A 105 -11.72 2.24 -29.66
N PRO A 106 -11.61 3.10 -30.68
CA PRO A 106 -11.80 2.70 -32.05
C PRO A 106 -10.72 1.76 -32.61
N THR A 107 -9.49 1.88 -32.12
CA THR A 107 -8.36 1.05 -32.52
C THR A 107 -7.47 0.66 -31.35
N ARG A 108 -6.61 -0.36 -31.57
CA ARG A 108 -5.60 -0.79 -30.56
C ARG A 108 -4.59 0.32 -30.24
N ASP A 109 -4.19 1.08 -31.26
CA ASP A 109 -3.15 2.10 -31.07
C ASP A 109 -3.71 3.31 -30.32
N VAL A 110 -4.93 3.76 -30.62
CA VAL A 110 -5.61 4.82 -29.87
C VAL A 110 -5.84 4.39 -28.42
N ARG A 111 -6.25 3.14 -28.18
CA ARG A 111 -6.38 2.57 -26.83
C ARG A 111 -5.08 2.63 -26.06
N ASN A 112 -3.98 2.15 -26.65
CA ASN A 112 -2.70 2.10 -26.00
C ASN A 112 -2.14 3.52 -25.74
N ALA A 113 -2.28 4.45 -26.70
CA ALA A 113 -1.87 5.83 -26.53
C ALA A 113 -2.67 6.52 -25.42
N ALA A 114 -3.99 6.33 -25.35
CA ALA A 114 -4.82 6.88 -24.28
C ALA A 114 -4.42 6.33 -22.89
N ALA A 115 -4.17 5.02 -22.80
CA ALA A 115 -3.71 4.41 -21.55
C ALA A 115 -2.34 4.96 -21.12
N ALA A 116 -1.39 5.08 -22.03
CA ALA A 116 -0.08 5.67 -21.76
C ALA A 116 -0.21 7.13 -21.28
N SER A 117 -1.04 7.94 -21.94
CA SER A 117 -1.27 9.34 -21.56
C SER A 117 -1.88 9.48 -20.17
N LEU A 118 -2.82 8.60 -19.77
CA LEU A 118 -3.37 8.60 -18.42
C LEU A 118 -2.34 8.20 -17.38
N LEU A 119 -1.52 7.19 -17.66
CA LEU A 119 -0.44 6.79 -16.76
C LEU A 119 0.62 7.90 -16.63
N ASP A 120 0.99 8.54 -17.74
CA ASP A 120 1.91 9.68 -17.73
C ASP A 120 1.36 10.87 -16.93
N PHE A 121 0.08 11.17 -17.07
CA PHE A 121 -0.60 12.16 -16.23
C PHE A 121 -0.48 11.81 -14.75
N GLY A 122 -0.75 10.55 -14.38
CA GLY A 122 -0.63 10.10 -12.99
C GLY A 122 0.78 10.27 -12.44
N PHE A 123 1.79 9.79 -13.16
CA PHE A 123 3.20 9.91 -12.74
C PHE A 123 3.75 11.34 -12.80
N ALA A 124 3.15 12.22 -13.60
CA ALA A 124 3.53 13.63 -13.64
C ALA A 124 3.01 14.40 -12.44
N ASN A 125 1.82 14.05 -11.92
CA ASN A 125 1.11 14.82 -10.91
C ASN A 125 1.16 14.21 -9.51
N TYR A 126 1.40 12.90 -9.37
CA TYR A 126 1.35 12.22 -8.08
C TYR A 126 2.67 11.55 -7.73
N ALA A 127 2.89 11.32 -6.45
CA ALA A 127 4.01 10.57 -5.89
C ALA A 127 3.53 9.69 -4.74
N PHE A 128 4.27 8.63 -4.46
CA PHE A 128 4.05 7.78 -3.29
C PHE A 128 4.97 8.22 -2.16
N LEU A 129 4.39 8.67 -1.07
CA LEU A 129 5.09 8.97 0.15
C LEU A 129 5.08 7.71 1.02
N GLN A 130 6.26 7.25 1.42
CA GLN A 130 6.42 6.13 2.35
C GLN A 130 7.34 6.55 3.49
N LYS A 131 6.96 6.20 4.70
CA LYS A 131 7.76 6.28 5.92
C LYS A 131 7.81 4.91 6.53
N GLU A 132 9.02 4.44 6.75
CA GLU A 132 9.24 3.15 7.41
C GLU A 132 8.95 3.24 8.90
N SER A 133 8.83 2.07 9.53
CA SER A 133 8.78 1.95 10.98
C SER A 133 10.11 2.38 11.59
N GLU A 134 10.08 3.27 12.57
CA GLU A 134 11.28 3.81 13.22
C GLU A 134 11.16 3.73 14.74
N VAL A 135 12.29 3.45 15.41
CA VAL A 135 12.37 3.50 16.88
C VAL A 135 12.14 4.94 17.33
N GLN A 136 11.25 5.11 18.29
CA GLN A 136 10.92 6.39 18.89
C GLN A 136 11.59 6.55 20.27
N ALA A 137 11.36 7.66 20.93
CA ALA A 137 11.90 7.93 22.26
C ALA A 137 11.36 6.94 23.32
N ASP A 138 12.20 6.55 24.24
CA ASP A 138 11.79 5.78 25.41
C ASP A 138 10.86 6.61 26.31
N ILE A 139 9.82 5.97 26.84
CA ILE A 139 8.82 6.62 27.70
C ILE A 139 8.95 6.08 29.13
N PRO A 140 8.94 6.96 30.16
CA PRO A 140 8.93 6.56 31.55
C PRO A 140 7.72 5.67 31.90
N VAL A 141 7.97 4.57 32.61
CA VAL A 141 6.94 3.62 33.10
C VAL A 141 6.73 3.72 34.57
N LYS A 142 5.50 3.96 34.99
CA LYS A 142 5.10 3.95 36.41
C LYS A 142 4.65 2.57 36.85
N GLY A 143 5.21 2.08 37.92
CA GLY A 143 4.81 0.81 38.55
C GLY A 143 5.19 -0.44 37.74
N GLY A 144 6.14 -0.35 36.83
CA GLY A 144 6.62 -1.46 36.01
C GLY A 144 7.89 -2.12 36.56
N VAL A 145 8.17 -3.33 36.09
CA VAL A 145 9.43 -4.03 36.33
C VAL A 145 10.61 -3.33 35.66
N LYS A 146 10.35 -2.58 34.58
CA LYS A 146 11.28 -1.65 33.93
C LYS A 146 10.80 -0.21 34.15
N ASN A 147 11.72 0.76 34.12
CA ASN A 147 11.42 2.17 34.34
C ASN A 147 11.20 2.95 33.02
N ALA A 148 11.54 2.34 31.89
CA ALA A 148 11.38 2.90 30.55
C ALA A 148 10.81 1.84 29.60
N LEU A 149 10.00 2.29 28.67
CA LEU A 149 9.37 1.52 27.60
C LEU A 149 9.96 1.97 26.27
N SER A 150 10.53 1.05 25.52
CA SER A 150 10.91 1.29 24.13
C SER A 150 9.68 1.32 23.26
N THR A 151 9.60 2.31 22.37
CA THR A 151 8.47 2.49 21.45
C THR A 151 8.93 2.54 19.99
N VAL A 152 8.05 2.12 19.10
CA VAL A 152 8.29 2.09 17.66
C VAL A 152 7.09 2.67 16.93
N SER A 153 7.32 3.49 15.91
CA SER A 153 6.24 3.95 15.04
C SER A 153 5.89 2.87 14.02
N GLU A 154 4.63 2.76 13.70
CA GLU A 154 4.20 2.01 12.51
C GLU A 154 4.60 2.74 11.23
N GLY A 155 4.68 2.00 10.11
CA GLY A 155 4.90 2.60 8.82
C GLY A 155 3.71 3.45 8.37
N PHE A 156 3.99 4.49 7.59
CA PHE A 156 2.95 5.33 7.00
C PHE A 156 3.16 5.43 5.48
N SER A 157 2.08 5.30 4.73
CA SER A 157 2.14 5.47 3.27
C SER A 157 0.91 6.17 2.73
N GLN A 158 1.11 7.08 1.77
CA GLN A 158 0.04 7.85 1.16
C GLN A 158 0.43 8.33 -0.24
N VAL A 159 -0.55 8.40 -1.14
CA VAL A 159 -0.38 9.10 -2.41
C VAL A 159 -0.55 10.60 -2.16
N ILE A 160 0.40 11.38 -2.66
CA ILE A 160 0.44 12.85 -2.51
C ILE A 160 0.62 13.52 -3.87
N ASP A 161 0.37 14.81 -3.94
CA ASP A 161 0.77 15.60 -5.11
C ASP A 161 2.29 15.62 -5.25
N LYS A 162 2.79 15.55 -6.46
CA LYS A 162 4.22 15.50 -6.75
C LYS A 162 4.93 16.77 -6.26
N GLY A 163 5.96 16.56 -5.42
CA GLY A 163 6.72 17.65 -4.81
C GLY A 163 6.13 18.21 -3.51
N ALA A 164 4.97 17.72 -3.08
CA ALA A 164 4.37 18.09 -1.80
C ALA A 164 5.16 17.54 -0.59
N ASP A 165 5.95 16.48 -0.80
CA ASP A 165 6.89 15.91 0.19
C ASP A 165 7.86 16.94 0.77
N LYS A 166 8.23 17.97 0.00
CA LYS A 166 9.12 19.07 0.43
C LYS A 166 8.53 19.93 1.56
N LYS A 167 7.21 19.87 1.72
CA LYS A 167 6.46 20.61 2.74
C LYS A 167 5.90 19.70 3.83
N LEU A 168 6.33 18.45 3.83
CA LEU A 168 5.93 17.48 4.83
C LEU A 168 6.52 17.87 6.19
N THR A 169 5.68 17.89 7.20
CA THR A 169 6.06 18.01 8.61
C THR A 169 5.49 16.84 9.38
N ALA A 170 6.18 16.41 10.44
CA ALA A 170 5.73 15.37 11.34
C ALA A 170 5.69 15.92 12.76
N GLU A 171 4.58 15.71 13.44
CA GLU A 171 4.38 16.09 14.85
C GLU A 171 4.18 14.80 15.65
N THR A 172 5.11 14.54 16.58
CA THR A 172 5.03 13.37 17.46
C THR A 172 4.26 13.71 18.72
N VAL A 173 3.21 12.94 19.01
CA VAL A 173 2.37 13.08 20.21
C VAL A 173 2.58 11.86 21.08
N LEU A 174 3.26 12.03 22.21
CA LEU A 174 3.55 10.99 23.19
C LEU A 174 3.15 11.46 24.60
N PRO A 175 2.68 10.56 25.48
CA PRO A 175 2.44 10.88 26.89
C PRO A 175 3.77 11.03 27.64
N GLU A 176 3.77 11.83 28.70
CA GLU A 176 4.94 11.98 29.58
C GLU A 176 5.34 10.68 30.28
N SER A 177 4.42 9.76 30.48
CA SER A 177 4.64 8.45 31.12
C SER A 177 3.46 7.52 30.88
N VAL A 178 3.71 6.21 30.97
CA VAL A 178 2.68 5.17 30.94
C VAL A 178 2.66 4.36 32.25
N ALA A 179 1.52 3.77 32.60
CA ALA A 179 1.39 2.91 33.77
C ALA A 179 1.48 1.43 33.36
N ALA A 180 2.28 0.64 34.09
CA ALA A 180 2.31 -0.80 33.88
C ALA A 180 1.00 -1.48 34.39
N PRO A 181 0.58 -2.62 33.79
CA PRO A 181 1.28 -3.36 32.74
C PRO A 181 1.07 -2.73 31.35
N VAL A 182 2.06 -2.91 30.46
CA VAL A 182 1.98 -2.54 29.03
C VAL A 182 2.32 -3.78 28.22
N LYS A 183 1.61 -4.02 27.15
CA LYS A 183 1.87 -5.13 26.23
C LYS A 183 2.50 -4.63 24.93
N LYS A 184 3.36 -5.43 24.36
CA LYS A 184 3.89 -5.19 23.00
C LYS A 184 2.74 -5.00 22.01
N GLY A 185 2.79 -3.92 21.23
CA GLY A 185 1.74 -3.53 20.30
C GLY A 185 0.66 -2.62 20.88
N ASP A 186 0.65 -2.35 22.21
CA ASP A 186 -0.27 -1.34 22.77
C ASP A 186 0.03 0.04 22.17
N LYS A 187 -1.00 0.74 21.73
CA LYS A 187 -0.87 2.12 21.24
C LYS A 187 -0.47 3.04 22.38
N ILE A 188 0.65 3.73 22.21
CA ILE A 188 1.23 4.65 23.20
C ILE A 188 1.04 6.10 22.77
N GLY A 189 1.15 6.37 21.49
CA GLY A 189 1.06 7.70 20.93
C GLY A 189 0.82 7.64 19.41
N GLU A 190 1.11 8.75 18.75
CA GLU A 190 0.96 8.84 17.30
C GLU A 190 1.90 9.88 16.69
N ILE A 191 2.22 9.71 15.40
CA ILE A 191 2.87 10.71 14.56
C ILE A 191 1.82 11.27 13.61
N ILE A 192 1.63 12.58 13.62
CA ILE A 192 0.70 13.28 12.74
C ILE A 192 1.52 13.88 11.58
N TYR A 193 1.28 13.39 10.37
CA TYR A 193 1.90 13.92 9.16
C TYR A 193 1.04 15.02 8.57
N LYS A 194 1.66 16.16 8.23
CA LYS A 194 0.98 17.34 7.67
C LYS A 194 1.73 17.84 6.43
N ILE A 195 0.97 18.33 5.43
CA ILE A 195 1.49 19.07 4.28
C ILE A 195 0.86 20.46 4.29
N ASP A 196 1.69 21.52 4.26
CA ASP A 196 1.23 22.93 4.37
C ASP A 196 0.29 23.15 5.58
N GLY A 197 0.56 22.48 6.72
CA GLY A 197 -0.25 22.56 7.92
C GLY A 197 -1.56 21.76 7.90
N THR A 198 -1.93 21.17 6.77
CA THR A 198 -3.10 20.29 6.65
C THR A 198 -2.71 18.85 6.96
N GLU A 199 -3.48 18.20 7.83
CA GLU A 199 -3.25 16.81 8.20
C GLU A 199 -3.43 15.90 6.97
N LEU A 200 -2.39 15.10 6.69
CA LEU A 200 -2.36 14.08 5.65
C LEU A 200 -2.80 12.72 6.20
N GLY A 201 -2.37 12.40 7.42
CA GLY A 201 -2.69 11.15 8.10
C GLY A 201 -1.83 10.93 9.32
N ARG A 202 -1.96 9.77 9.95
CA ARG A 202 -1.29 9.41 11.20
C ARG A 202 -0.66 8.04 11.12
N ALA A 203 0.43 7.85 11.88
CA ALA A 203 0.99 6.54 12.20
C ALA A 203 0.94 6.33 13.70
N ASP A 204 0.55 5.15 14.14
CA ASP A 204 0.54 4.83 15.56
C ASP A 204 1.97 4.60 16.06
N ILE A 205 2.24 5.03 17.30
CA ILE A 205 3.43 4.67 18.04
C ILE A 205 3.01 3.61 19.05
N VAL A 206 3.65 2.46 18.98
CA VAL A 206 3.29 1.29 19.80
C VAL A 206 4.43 0.86 20.71
N ALA A 207 4.09 0.14 21.75
CA ALA A 207 5.07 -0.50 22.64
C ALA A 207 5.84 -1.59 21.90
N ASP A 208 7.17 -1.58 21.95
CA ASP A 208 8.00 -2.61 21.32
C ASP A 208 8.25 -3.83 22.19
N GLU A 209 7.89 -3.76 23.46
CA GLU A 209 8.06 -4.85 24.43
C GLU A 209 6.95 -4.89 25.48
N ASP A 210 6.86 -6.04 26.15
CA ASP A 210 5.99 -6.20 27.33
C ASP A 210 6.67 -5.62 28.58
N ILE A 211 5.92 -4.87 29.39
CA ILE A 211 6.36 -4.45 30.72
C ILE A 211 5.31 -4.87 31.74
N GLU A 212 5.67 -5.84 32.58
CA GLU A 212 4.84 -6.30 33.69
C GLU A 212 4.77 -5.29 34.81
N LYS A 213 3.66 -5.32 35.57
CA LYS A 213 3.52 -4.55 36.79
C LYS A 213 4.46 -5.09 37.84
N ILE A 214 5.15 -4.19 38.58
CA ILE A 214 6.02 -4.58 39.67
C ILE A 214 5.18 -5.19 40.79
N SER A 215 5.56 -6.37 41.27
CA SER A 215 4.93 -7.02 42.43
C SER A 215 5.64 -6.62 43.73
N PHE A 216 4.96 -6.80 44.86
CA PHE A 216 5.57 -6.57 46.20
C PHE A 216 6.85 -7.39 46.37
N PHE A 217 6.86 -8.63 45.91
CA PHE A 217 8.03 -9.52 46.02
C PHE A 217 9.23 -9.08 45.16
N THR A 218 8.98 -8.36 44.05
CA THR A 218 10.06 -7.78 43.24
C THR A 218 10.50 -6.39 43.74
N LEU A 219 9.61 -5.66 44.40
CA LEU A 219 9.90 -4.34 44.97
C LEU A 219 10.76 -4.44 46.24
N LEU A 220 10.47 -5.40 47.12
CA LEU A 220 11.13 -5.56 48.44
C LEU A 220 12.65 -5.71 48.32
N PRO A 221 13.21 -6.58 47.46
CA PRO A 221 14.66 -6.68 47.29
C PRO A 221 15.29 -5.39 46.74
N ARG A 222 14.60 -4.64 45.89
CA ARG A 222 15.09 -3.35 45.40
C ARG A 222 15.18 -2.30 46.49
N MET A 223 14.18 -2.22 47.37
CA MET A 223 14.19 -1.32 48.51
C MET A 223 15.34 -1.65 49.48
N PHE A 224 15.52 -2.93 49.82
CA PHE A 224 16.65 -3.38 50.67
C PHE A 224 18.00 -3.01 50.05
N LYS A 225 18.19 -3.23 48.75
CA LYS A 225 19.43 -2.90 48.03
C LYS A 225 19.73 -1.38 48.06
N THR A 226 18.70 -0.56 47.99
CA THR A 226 18.84 0.90 48.09
C THR A 226 19.15 1.35 49.52
N MET A 227 18.50 0.75 50.53
CA MET A 227 18.72 1.09 51.96
C MET A 227 20.11 0.68 52.46
N ILE A 228 20.70 -0.41 51.97
CA ILE A 228 22.02 -0.90 52.40
C ILE A 228 23.17 -0.16 51.69
N GLY A 229 22.86 0.83 50.84
CA GLY A 229 23.90 1.69 50.26
C GLY A 229 24.78 0.97 49.21
N ALA A 230 24.29 -0.10 48.59
CA ALA A 230 24.99 -0.72 47.47
C ALA A 230 25.06 0.26 46.31
N LYS A 231 26.20 0.93 46.14
CA LYS A 231 26.50 1.82 45.02
C LYS A 231 26.15 1.12 43.70
N ARG A 232 25.36 1.78 42.89
CA ARG A 232 25.14 1.39 41.48
C ARG A 232 26.52 1.37 40.81
N GLY A 233 26.98 0.20 40.37
CA GLY A 233 28.03 0.05 39.38
C GLY A 233 27.44 0.27 37.98
#